data_9b6723f16560261d505f4736d1f445f2
#
_entry.id   9b6723f16560261d505f4736d1f445f2
#
_cell.length_a   1.000
_cell.length_b   1.000
_cell.length_c   1.000
_cell.angle_alpha   90.00
_cell.angle_beta   90.00
_cell.angle_gamma   90.00
#
_symmetry.space_group_name_H-M   'P 1'
#
loop_
_entity.id
_entity.type
_entity.pdbx_description
1 polymer ?
#
loop_
_entity_poly.entity_id
_entity_poly.type
_entity_poly.pdbx_seq_one_letter_code
_entity_poly.pdbx_strand_id
1 'polypeptide(L)'
;MKIKFTNIVKAYNGKTVIDGLSYEFLSESPVVIMGESGIGKTTLLRIITGLETADSGSLTFEGLSREACRFAPVFQDTRLIGNLDAVANVKLAARDVSDDVICEHLKSLIPESELHKKVRDLSGGTARRVEIVRAVLAPSDVLIMDEPLTGLDEDNAVKVVDYIRKNIGSRLFIASSHSDLFESFCTKLSL
;
A
#
# COMPACT_ATOMS: atom_id res chain seq x y z
N MET A 1 7.30 7.55 14.07
CA MET A 1 6.20 6.61 14.37
C MET A 1 6.74 5.18 14.32
N LYS A 2 6.27 4.30 15.23
CA LYS A 2 6.63 2.88 15.22
C LYS A 2 5.39 2.01 15.41
N ILE A 3 5.33 0.90 14.67
CA ILE A 3 4.34 -0.17 14.85
C ILE A 3 5.12 -1.42 15.23
N LYS A 4 4.77 -2.03 16.39
CA LYS A 4 5.48 -3.20 16.90
C LYS A 4 4.54 -4.40 17.04
N PHE A 5 4.96 -5.50 16.48
CA PHE A 5 4.42 -6.85 16.69
C PHE A 5 5.22 -7.57 17.75
N THR A 6 4.52 -8.26 18.63
CA THR A 6 5.12 -9.12 19.65
C THR A 6 4.39 -10.47 19.66
N ASN A 7 5.07 -11.53 19.21
CA ASN A 7 4.56 -12.90 19.16
C ASN A 7 3.18 -13.03 18.49
N ILE A 8 2.95 -12.34 17.38
CA ILE A 8 1.69 -12.40 16.65
C ILE A 8 1.48 -13.79 16.05
N VAL A 9 0.34 -14.38 16.35
CA VAL A 9 -0.12 -15.64 15.75
C VAL A 9 -1.46 -15.41 15.05
N LYS A 10 -1.61 -16.01 13.86
CA LYS A 10 -2.87 -16.05 13.14
C LYS A 10 -3.05 -17.37 12.42
N ALA A 11 -4.21 -17.99 12.61
CA ALA A 11 -4.60 -19.21 11.92
C ALA A 11 -5.98 -19.06 11.27
N TYR A 12 -6.21 -19.80 10.19
CA TYR A 12 -7.51 -19.94 9.54
C TYR A 12 -7.83 -21.43 9.38
N ASN A 13 -9.00 -21.84 9.85
CA ASN A 13 -9.46 -23.22 9.75
C ASN A 13 -8.43 -24.25 10.24
N GLY A 14 -7.73 -23.92 11.35
CA GLY A 14 -6.71 -24.79 11.94
C GLY A 14 -5.34 -24.74 11.26
N LYS A 15 -5.18 -23.98 10.16
CA LYS A 15 -3.88 -23.77 9.50
C LYS A 15 -3.28 -22.44 9.98
N THR A 16 -2.14 -22.51 10.65
CA THR A 16 -1.37 -21.31 11.04
C THR A 16 -0.75 -20.66 9.81
N VAL A 17 -0.96 -19.35 9.65
CA VAL A 17 -0.42 -18.52 8.55
C VAL A 17 0.58 -17.49 9.06
N ILE A 18 0.53 -17.12 10.35
CA ILE A 18 1.55 -16.31 11.03
C ILE A 18 1.83 -17.02 12.34
N ASP A 19 3.09 -17.35 12.60
CA ASP A 19 3.51 -18.12 13.75
C ASP A 19 4.54 -17.36 14.60
N GLY A 20 4.06 -16.70 15.66
CA GLY A 20 4.92 -16.02 16.64
C GLY A 20 5.73 -14.84 16.10
N LEU A 21 5.24 -14.14 15.07
CA LEU A 21 5.97 -13.04 14.46
C LEU A 21 6.19 -11.89 15.44
N SER A 22 7.46 -11.49 15.60
CA SER A 22 7.85 -10.27 16.30
C SER A 22 8.67 -9.40 15.37
N TYR A 23 8.24 -8.14 15.16
CA TYR A 23 8.90 -7.21 14.25
C TYR A 23 8.54 -5.77 14.60
N GLU A 24 9.44 -4.81 14.31
CA GLU A 24 9.21 -3.38 14.47
C GLU A 24 9.27 -2.67 13.13
N PHE A 25 8.17 -2.03 12.74
CA PHE A 25 8.08 -1.16 11.57
C PHE A 25 8.32 0.28 11.99
N LEU A 26 9.27 0.95 11.35
CA LEU A 26 9.71 2.30 11.66
C LEU A 26 9.46 3.24 10.48
N SER A 27 9.07 4.49 10.73
CA SER A 27 8.83 5.45 9.65
C SER A 27 10.10 5.81 8.86
N GLU A 28 11.28 5.72 9.49
CA GLU A 28 12.57 5.94 8.85
C GLU A 28 13.12 4.73 8.07
N SER A 29 12.47 3.57 8.19
CA SER A 29 12.88 2.33 7.54
C SER A 29 11.72 1.70 6.77
N PRO A 30 11.50 2.08 5.51
CA PRO A 30 10.52 1.44 4.63
C PRO A 30 10.72 -0.08 4.59
N VAL A 31 9.62 -0.86 4.60
CA VAL A 31 9.68 -2.33 4.66
C VAL A 31 8.93 -2.94 3.48
N VAL A 32 9.55 -3.95 2.85
CA VAL A 32 8.87 -4.87 1.93
C VAL A 32 8.79 -6.26 2.54
N ILE A 33 7.57 -6.78 2.60
CA ILE A 33 7.27 -8.14 3.08
C ILE A 33 7.33 -9.08 1.88
N MET A 34 8.23 -10.04 1.92
CA MET A 34 8.43 -11.01 0.85
C MET A 34 8.16 -12.43 1.33
N GLY A 35 7.76 -13.28 0.41
CA GLY A 35 7.45 -14.67 0.68
C GLY A 35 6.49 -15.25 -0.37
N GLU A 36 6.25 -16.55 -0.30
CA GLU A 36 5.37 -17.24 -1.24
C GLU A 36 3.92 -16.75 -1.14
N SER A 37 3.12 -17.05 -2.18
CA SER A 37 1.69 -16.78 -2.14
C SER A 37 1.03 -17.60 -1.03
N GLY A 38 0.15 -16.97 -0.25
CA GLY A 38 -0.57 -17.62 0.85
C GLY A 38 0.22 -17.75 2.16
N ILE A 39 1.46 -17.24 2.25
CA ILE A 39 2.30 -17.29 3.47
C ILE A 39 1.79 -16.38 4.62
N GLY A 40 0.88 -15.42 4.32
CA GLY A 40 0.32 -14.53 5.34
C GLY A 40 0.60 -13.03 5.14
N LYS A 41 1.25 -12.61 4.05
CA LYS A 41 1.57 -11.18 3.78
C LYS A 41 0.33 -10.27 3.87
N THR A 42 -0.72 -10.59 3.13
CA THR A 42 -2.00 -9.86 3.17
C THR A 42 -2.63 -9.88 4.57
N THR A 43 -2.56 -11.00 5.28
CA THR A 43 -3.06 -11.12 6.65
C THR A 43 -2.32 -10.18 7.59
N LEU A 44 -0.99 -10.09 7.45
CA LEU A 44 -0.17 -9.19 8.25
C LEU A 44 -0.58 -7.72 8.02
N LEU A 45 -0.73 -7.30 6.75
CA LEU A 45 -1.18 -5.96 6.40
C LEU A 45 -2.60 -5.66 6.93
N ARG A 46 -3.50 -6.65 6.90
CA ARG A 46 -4.85 -6.52 7.46
C ARG A 46 -4.85 -6.40 8.99
N ILE A 47 -3.95 -7.09 9.69
CA ILE A 47 -3.79 -6.94 11.14
C ILE A 47 -3.32 -5.52 11.48
N ILE A 48 -2.35 -4.96 10.74
CA ILE A 48 -1.88 -3.58 10.94
C ILE A 48 -3.03 -2.59 10.77
N THR A 49 -3.80 -2.72 9.69
CA THR A 49 -4.91 -1.80 9.39
C THR A 49 -6.16 -2.02 10.27
N GLY A 50 -6.23 -3.11 11.02
CA GLY A 50 -7.39 -3.47 11.84
C GLY A 50 -8.53 -4.11 11.09
N LEU A 51 -8.32 -4.52 9.88
CA LEU A 51 -9.27 -5.30 9.10
C LEU A 51 -9.27 -6.79 9.49
N GLU A 52 -8.27 -7.20 10.27
CA GLU A 52 -8.15 -8.55 10.82
C GLU A 52 -7.60 -8.45 12.25
N THR A 53 -7.92 -9.45 13.09
CA THR A 53 -7.42 -9.56 14.47
C THR A 53 -6.47 -10.74 14.59
N ALA A 54 -5.34 -10.55 15.26
CA ALA A 54 -4.47 -11.66 15.63
C ALA A 54 -5.16 -12.59 16.64
N ASP A 55 -4.87 -13.89 16.58
CA ASP A 55 -5.42 -14.86 17.52
C ASP A 55 -4.66 -14.81 18.86
N SER A 56 -3.37 -14.44 18.84
CA SER A 56 -2.57 -14.15 20.01
C SER A 56 -1.42 -13.20 19.70
N GLY A 57 -0.71 -12.76 20.75
CA GLY A 57 0.32 -11.75 20.66
C GLY A 57 -0.23 -10.33 20.85
N SER A 58 0.58 -9.32 20.59
CA SER A 58 0.16 -7.93 20.74
C SER A 58 0.69 -7.04 19.62
N LEU A 59 -0.14 -6.05 19.25
CA LEU A 59 0.19 -4.99 18.30
C LEU A 59 0.14 -3.65 19.02
N THR A 60 1.23 -2.93 19.03
CA THR A 60 1.33 -1.61 19.67
C THR A 60 1.77 -0.54 18.68
N PHE A 61 1.28 0.69 18.92
CA PHE A 61 1.59 1.87 18.14
C PHE A 61 2.30 2.88 19.06
N GLU A 62 3.46 3.39 18.63
CA GLU A 62 4.20 4.42 19.34
C GLU A 62 4.25 5.70 18.49
N GLY A 63 3.92 6.83 19.13
CA GLY A 63 3.83 8.16 18.49
C GLY A 63 2.40 8.59 18.17
N LEU A 64 1.54 7.69 17.72
CA LEU A 64 0.09 7.89 17.53
C LEU A 64 -0.65 6.65 18.02
N SER A 65 -1.86 6.82 18.57
CA SER A 65 -2.73 5.66 18.80
C SER A 65 -3.22 5.10 17.48
N ARG A 66 -3.64 3.84 17.45
CA ARG A 66 -4.19 3.22 16.24
C ARG A 66 -5.38 3.97 15.68
N GLU A 67 -6.28 4.43 16.57
CA GLU A 67 -7.51 5.14 16.22
C GLU A 67 -7.21 6.52 15.61
N ALA A 68 -6.12 7.16 16.02
CA ALA A 68 -5.67 8.44 15.47
C ALA A 68 -4.85 8.28 14.19
N CYS A 69 -4.34 7.07 13.92
CA CYS A 69 -3.50 6.77 12.76
C CYS A 69 -4.32 6.72 11.47
N ARG A 70 -3.93 7.51 10.49
CA ARG A 70 -4.54 7.51 9.16
C ARG A 70 -3.77 6.57 8.24
N PHE A 71 -4.46 5.57 7.73
CA PHE A 71 -3.92 4.62 6.78
C PHE A 71 -4.32 4.99 5.34
N ALA A 72 -3.38 4.90 4.40
CA ALA A 72 -3.66 4.92 2.97
C ALA A 72 -3.35 3.55 2.36
N PRO A 73 -4.31 2.63 2.32
CA PRO A 73 -4.08 1.30 1.81
C PRO A 73 -4.29 1.22 0.29
N VAL A 74 -3.43 0.43 -0.38
CA VAL A 74 -3.65 -0.17 -1.68
C VAL A 74 -3.84 -1.67 -1.46
N PHE A 75 -5.02 -2.19 -1.74
CA PHE A 75 -5.32 -3.60 -1.58
C PHE A 75 -5.06 -4.38 -2.88
N GLN A 76 -5.06 -5.71 -2.78
CA GLN A 76 -4.93 -6.58 -3.96
C GLN A 76 -6.02 -6.30 -4.99
N ASP A 77 -7.28 -6.15 -4.53
CA ASP A 77 -8.40 -5.73 -5.38
C ASP A 77 -8.48 -4.21 -5.47
N THR A 78 -8.64 -3.70 -6.69
CA THR A 78 -8.76 -2.26 -6.92
C THR A 78 -10.03 -1.69 -6.28
N ARG A 79 -9.86 -0.63 -5.49
CA ARG A 79 -10.92 0.05 -4.73
C ARG A 79 -11.24 1.44 -5.29
N LEU A 80 -11.29 1.55 -6.63
CA LEU A 80 -11.67 2.79 -7.32
C LEU A 80 -13.17 2.80 -7.63
N ILE A 81 -13.74 4.00 -7.75
CA ILE A 81 -15.13 4.20 -8.18
C ILE A 81 -15.17 4.16 -9.70
N GLY A 82 -15.68 3.07 -10.27
CA GLY A 82 -15.64 2.81 -11.71
C GLY A 82 -16.33 3.85 -12.60
N ASN A 83 -17.33 4.56 -12.08
CA ASN A 83 -18.06 5.60 -12.83
C ASN A 83 -17.37 6.99 -12.82
N LEU A 84 -16.36 7.18 -11.98
CA LEU A 84 -15.54 8.40 -11.93
C LEU A 84 -14.28 8.22 -12.79
N ASP A 85 -13.70 9.33 -13.24
CA ASP A 85 -12.41 9.34 -13.91
C ASP A 85 -11.23 9.22 -12.90
N ALA A 86 -9.99 9.19 -13.42
CA ALA A 86 -8.80 9.05 -12.59
C ALA A 86 -8.62 10.25 -11.64
N VAL A 87 -8.80 11.47 -12.14
CA VAL A 87 -8.64 12.72 -11.37
C VAL A 87 -9.64 12.75 -10.21
N ALA A 88 -10.92 12.49 -10.50
CA ALA A 88 -11.97 12.48 -9.49
C ALA A 88 -11.74 11.39 -8.42
N ASN A 89 -11.28 10.20 -8.82
CA ASN A 89 -10.94 9.15 -7.86
C ASN A 89 -9.82 9.55 -6.90
N VAL A 90 -8.79 10.24 -7.38
CA VAL A 90 -7.71 10.76 -6.53
C VAL A 90 -8.21 11.88 -5.65
N LYS A 91 -9.00 12.82 -6.19
CA LYS A 91 -9.55 13.97 -5.47
C LYS A 91 -10.41 13.57 -4.26
N LEU A 92 -11.12 12.45 -4.30
CA LEU A 92 -11.90 11.93 -3.16
C LEU A 92 -11.03 11.70 -1.92
N ALA A 93 -9.78 11.26 -2.09
CA ALA A 93 -8.87 10.98 -0.99
C ALA A 93 -7.94 12.16 -0.67
N ALA A 94 -7.64 13.01 -1.66
CA ALA A 94 -6.71 14.13 -1.59
C ALA A 94 -7.42 15.47 -1.81
N ARG A 95 -8.43 15.77 -0.97
CA ARG A 95 -9.37 16.90 -1.14
C ARG A 95 -8.69 18.27 -1.19
N ASP A 96 -7.62 18.45 -0.43
CA ASP A 96 -6.88 19.70 -0.31
C ASP A 96 -5.80 19.88 -1.40
N VAL A 97 -5.59 18.85 -2.25
CA VAL A 97 -4.65 18.89 -3.36
C VAL A 97 -5.38 19.45 -4.60
N SER A 98 -4.76 20.41 -5.32
CA SER A 98 -5.35 20.98 -6.55
C SER A 98 -5.41 19.92 -7.66
N ASP A 99 -6.35 20.12 -8.60
CA ASP A 99 -6.51 19.20 -9.72
C ASP A 99 -5.28 19.21 -10.63
N ASP A 100 -4.59 20.36 -10.78
CA ASP A 100 -3.35 20.46 -11.55
C ASP A 100 -2.26 19.55 -10.96
N VAL A 101 -2.05 19.58 -9.63
CA VAL A 101 -1.09 18.71 -8.95
C VAL A 101 -1.48 17.24 -9.08
N ILE A 102 -2.78 16.93 -8.95
CA ILE A 102 -3.27 15.56 -9.17
C ILE A 102 -2.97 15.09 -10.59
N CYS A 103 -3.23 15.94 -11.59
CA CYS A 103 -2.94 15.64 -12.99
C CYS A 103 -1.45 15.42 -13.24
N GLU A 104 -0.56 16.22 -12.65
CA GLU A 104 0.89 16.02 -12.75
C GLU A 104 1.32 14.66 -12.18
N HIS A 105 0.84 14.30 -11.00
CA HIS A 105 1.12 13.00 -10.41
C HIS A 105 0.58 11.85 -11.27
N LEU A 106 -0.63 11.95 -11.77
CA LEU A 106 -1.21 10.94 -12.66
C LEU A 106 -0.41 10.81 -13.96
N LYS A 107 -0.05 11.91 -14.63
CA LYS A 107 0.74 11.93 -15.87
C LYS A 107 2.11 11.26 -15.72
N SER A 108 2.66 11.20 -14.51
CA SER A 108 3.91 10.50 -14.26
C SER A 108 3.79 8.97 -14.39
N LEU A 109 2.58 8.43 -14.26
CA LEU A 109 2.31 6.99 -14.27
C LEU A 109 1.35 6.52 -15.36
N ILE A 110 0.45 7.38 -15.87
CA ILE A 110 -0.54 7.00 -16.89
C ILE A 110 -0.53 7.99 -18.06
N PRO A 111 -0.95 7.59 -19.27
CA PRO A 111 -1.08 8.49 -20.41
C PRO A 111 -2.06 9.64 -20.12
N GLU A 112 -1.75 10.84 -20.58
CA GLU A 112 -2.61 12.03 -20.41
C GLU A 112 -4.01 11.80 -21.00
N SER A 113 -4.12 11.06 -22.09
CA SER A 113 -5.39 10.70 -22.73
C SER A 113 -6.31 9.84 -21.87
N GLU A 114 -5.82 9.29 -20.76
CA GLU A 114 -6.57 8.42 -19.83
C GLU A 114 -7.03 9.13 -18.56
N LEU A 115 -6.57 10.36 -18.29
CA LEU A 115 -6.89 11.11 -17.08
C LEU A 115 -8.39 11.27 -16.83
N HIS A 116 -9.15 11.55 -17.88
CA HIS A 116 -10.59 11.83 -17.83
C HIS A 116 -11.45 10.68 -18.36
N LYS A 117 -10.86 9.50 -18.62
CA LYS A 117 -11.62 8.29 -18.87
C LYS A 117 -12.18 7.74 -17.57
N LYS A 118 -13.39 7.19 -17.61
CA LYS A 118 -13.96 6.47 -16.47
C LYS A 118 -13.06 5.29 -16.11
N VAL A 119 -12.85 5.06 -14.81
CA VAL A 119 -11.97 3.99 -14.34
C VAL A 119 -12.38 2.62 -14.85
N ARG A 120 -13.69 2.35 -15.02
CA ARG A 120 -14.18 1.09 -15.58
C ARG A 120 -13.73 0.82 -17.04
N ASP A 121 -13.32 1.89 -17.75
CA ASP A 121 -12.89 1.83 -19.16
C ASP A 121 -11.35 1.79 -19.28
N LEU A 122 -10.63 1.83 -18.15
CA LEU A 122 -9.17 1.72 -18.07
C LEU A 122 -8.73 0.25 -18.03
N SER A 123 -7.49 0.00 -18.46
CA SER A 123 -6.86 -1.30 -18.22
C SER A 123 -6.65 -1.54 -16.72
N GLY A 124 -6.56 -2.80 -16.28
CA GLY A 124 -6.27 -3.15 -14.88
C GLY A 124 -4.97 -2.52 -14.38
N GLY A 125 -3.91 -2.53 -15.19
CA GLY A 125 -2.64 -1.91 -14.84
C GLY A 125 -2.73 -0.39 -14.75
N THR A 126 -3.52 0.28 -15.61
CA THR A 126 -3.77 1.72 -15.51
C THR A 126 -4.57 2.04 -14.25
N ALA A 127 -5.63 1.30 -13.96
CA ALA A 127 -6.44 1.47 -12.74
C ALA A 127 -5.58 1.28 -11.48
N ARG A 128 -4.69 0.26 -11.46
CA ARG A 128 -3.74 0.05 -10.36
C ARG A 128 -2.85 1.27 -10.13
N ARG A 129 -2.31 1.87 -11.19
CA ARG A 129 -1.48 3.07 -11.10
C ARG A 129 -2.24 4.29 -10.59
N VAL A 130 -3.51 4.46 -10.99
CA VAL A 130 -4.41 5.49 -10.42
C VAL A 130 -4.61 5.27 -8.92
N GLU A 131 -4.84 4.04 -8.49
CA GLU A 131 -5.02 3.70 -7.07
C GLU A 131 -3.77 4.02 -6.23
N ILE A 132 -2.58 3.74 -6.77
CA ILE A 132 -1.31 4.08 -6.13
C ILE A 132 -1.16 5.60 -5.98
N VAL A 133 -1.46 6.38 -7.03
CA VAL A 133 -1.44 7.86 -6.95
C VAL A 133 -2.42 8.35 -5.89
N ARG A 134 -3.64 7.79 -5.85
CA ARG A 134 -4.64 8.14 -4.83
C ARG A 134 -4.12 7.89 -3.42
N ALA A 135 -3.50 6.73 -3.16
CA ALA A 135 -2.97 6.40 -1.84
C ALA A 135 -1.78 7.29 -1.47
N VAL A 136 -0.90 7.58 -2.42
CA VAL A 136 0.27 8.44 -2.21
C VAL A 136 -0.12 9.88 -1.90
N LEU A 137 -1.14 10.43 -2.57
CA LEU A 137 -1.60 11.81 -2.35
C LEU A 137 -2.57 11.93 -1.16
N ALA A 138 -3.16 10.84 -0.69
CA ALA A 138 -4.00 10.86 0.49
C ALA A 138 -3.20 11.29 1.74
N PRO A 139 -3.75 12.20 2.59
CA PRO A 139 -3.12 12.55 3.86
C PRO A 139 -3.14 11.33 4.79
N SER A 140 -1.95 10.78 5.07
CA SER A 140 -1.81 9.55 5.85
C SER A 140 -0.52 9.51 6.65
N ASP A 141 -0.53 8.76 7.74
CA ASP A 141 0.62 8.51 8.59
C ASP A 141 1.32 7.20 8.21
N VAL A 142 0.53 6.25 7.66
CA VAL A 142 1.01 4.95 7.18
C VAL A 142 0.49 4.70 5.76
N LEU A 143 1.41 4.36 4.86
CA LEU A 143 1.13 3.92 3.49
C LEU A 143 1.35 2.41 3.41
N ILE A 144 0.30 1.67 3.11
CA ILE A 144 0.31 0.21 3.02
C ILE A 144 -0.06 -0.23 1.61
N MET A 145 0.74 -1.11 1.02
CA MET A 145 0.49 -1.62 -0.33
C MET A 145 0.58 -3.13 -0.39
N ASP A 146 -0.53 -3.78 -0.75
CA ASP A 146 -0.60 -5.23 -0.94
C ASP A 146 -0.45 -5.58 -2.42
N GLU A 147 0.70 -6.15 -2.77
CA GLU A 147 1.08 -6.53 -4.14
C GLU A 147 0.84 -5.42 -5.18
N PRO A 148 1.39 -4.20 -4.99
CA PRO A 148 1.07 -3.03 -5.83
C PRO A 148 1.52 -3.16 -7.29
N LEU A 149 2.46 -4.06 -7.59
CA LEU A 149 3.02 -4.26 -8.93
C LEU A 149 2.30 -5.34 -9.74
N THR A 150 1.32 -6.03 -9.14
CA THR A 150 0.57 -7.09 -9.83
C THR A 150 -0.15 -6.55 -11.06
N GLY A 151 0.03 -7.22 -12.21
CA GLY A 151 -0.60 -6.85 -13.47
C GLY A 151 0.09 -5.70 -14.22
N LEU A 152 1.28 -5.27 -13.77
CA LEU A 152 2.13 -4.31 -14.47
C LEU A 152 3.23 -5.05 -15.24
N ASP A 153 3.59 -4.54 -16.43
CA ASP A 153 4.83 -4.90 -17.08
C ASP A 153 6.05 -4.32 -16.34
N GLU A 154 7.25 -4.78 -16.69
CA GLU A 154 8.48 -4.42 -16.00
C GLU A 154 8.76 -2.91 -16.01
N ASP A 155 8.58 -2.24 -17.16
CA ASP A 155 8.82 -0.79 -17.29
C ASP A 155 7.87 0.02 -16.41
N ASN A 156 6.59 -0.35 -16.36
CA ASN A 156 5.61 0.28 -15.49
C ASN A 156 5.84 -0.04 -14.01
N ALA A 157 6.29 -1.25 -13.68
CA ALA A 157 6.64 -1.62 -12.31
C ALA A 157 7.80 -0.77 -11.79
N VAL A 158 8.88 -0.58 -12.58
CA VAL A 158 10.00 0.30 -12.23
C VAL A 158 9.54 1.73 -12.01
N LYS A 159 8.72 2.30 -12.93
CA LYS A 159 8.18 3.66 -12.79
C LYS A 159 7.35 3.81 -11.51
N VAL A 160 6.55 2.82 -11.16
CA VAL A 160 5.72 2.83 -9.95
C VAL A 160 6.59 2.80 -8.70
N VAL A 161 7.61 1.96 -8.64
CA VAL A 161 8.53 1.89 -7.51
C VAL A 161 9.28 3.20 -7.32
N ASP A 162 9.79 3.80 -8.40
CA ASP A 162 10.44 5.11 -8.37
C ASP A 162 9.49 6.22 -7.92
N TYR A 163 8.25 6.20 -8.40
CA TYR A 163 7.21 7.15 -7.98
C TYR A 163 6.91 7.04 -6.48
N ILE A 164 6.71 5.82 -5.97
CA ILE A 164 6.48 5.57 -4.54
C ILE A 164 7.67 6.09 -3.73
N ARG A 165 8.90 5.67 -4.07
CA ARG A 165 10.12 6.08 -3.38
C ARG A 165 10.25 7.60 -3.26
N LYS A 166 9.94 8.34 -4.33
CA LYS A 166 10.02 9.82 -4.36
C LYS A 166 8.95 10.51 -3.51
N ASN A 167 7.81 9.84 -3.26
CA ASN A 167 6.62 10.48 -2.71
C ASN A 167 6.15 9.90 -1.37
N ILE A 168 6.82 8.89 -0.80
CA ILE A 168 6.45 8.35 0.53
C ILE A 168 6.65 9.36 1.65
N GLY A 169 7.61 10.30 1.52
CA GLY A 169 7.93 11.29 2.54
C GLY A 169 8.41 10.63 3.85
N SER A 170 7.96 11.16 4.98
CA SER A 170 8.28 10.65 6.33
C SER A 170 7.26 9.62 6.86
N ARG A 171 6.33 9.16 6.00
CA ARG A 171 5.33 8.16 6.39
C ARG A 171 5.97 6.81 6.65
N LEU A 172 5.38 6.05 7.54
CA LEU A 172 5.68 4.64 7.67
C LEU A 172 5.19 3.92 6.40
N PHE A 173 6.08 3.23 5.69
CA PHE A 173 5.77 2.52 4.46
C PHE A 173 5.95 1.01 4.62
N ILE A 174 4.91 0.26 4.27
CA ILE A 174 4.93 -1.20 4.25
C ILE A 174 4.30 -1.68 2.95
N ALA A 175 5.04 -2.48 2.19
CA ALA A 175 4.49 -3.17 1.01
C ALA A 175 4.64 -4.68 1.14
N SER A 176 3.74 -5.45 0.52
CA SER A 176 4.00 -6.83 0.16
C SER A 176 4.40 -6.89 -1.32
N SER A 177 5.32 -7.76 -1.68
CA SER A 177 5.71 -7.96 -3.08
C SER A 177 6.39 -9.31 -3.30
N HIS A 178 6.29 -9.81 -4.54
CA HIS A 178 7.14 -10.89 -5.05
C HIS A 178 8.33 -10.35 -5.87
N SER A 179 8.36 -9.05 -6.15
CA SER A 179 9.40 -8.39 -6.94
C SER A 179 10.47 -7.78 -6.05
N ASP A 180 11.73 -7.94 -6.43
CA ASP A 180 12.90 -7.39 -5.75
C ASP A 180 13.07 -5.87 -5.97
N LEU A 181 12.25 -5.23 -6.81
CA LEU A 181 12.35 -3.80 -7.13
C LEU A 181 12.28 -2.91 -5.89
N PHE A 182 11.52 -3.30 -4.86
CA PHE A 182 11.43 -2.57 -3.60
C PHE A 182 12.70 -2.66 -2.75
N GLU A 183 13.55 -3.66 -2.94
CA GLU A 183 14.80 -3.83 -2.18
C GLU A 183 15.80 -2.68 -2.42
N SER A 184 15.60 -1.88 -3.48
CA SER A 184 16.37 -0.69 -3.77
C SER A 184 16.27 0.41 -2.70
N PHE A 185 15.21 0.41 -1.86
CA PHE A 185 14.99 1.39 -0.79
C PHE A 185 14.24 0.85 0.44
N CYS A 186 13.79 -0.39 0.44
CA CYS A 186 13.08 -1.03 1.54
C CYS A 186 13.95 -2.09 2.22
N THR A 187 13.81 -2.20 3.54
CA THR A 187 14.30 -3.37 4.28
C THR A 187 13.39 -4.56 4.01
N LYS A 188 13.97 -5.72 3.72
CA LYS A 188 13.24 -6.96 3.47
C LYS A 188 12.83 -7.64 4.76
N LEU A 189 11.56 -7.95 4.88
CA LEU A 189 11.01 -8.88 5.87
C LEU A 189 10.55 -10.14 5.14
N SER A 190 11.20 -11.27 5.40
CA SER A 190 10.80 -12.58 4.85
C SER A 190 9.86 -13.27 5.82
N LEU A 191 8.71 -13.75 5.31
CA LEU A 191 7.75 -14.61 6.02
C LEU A 191 7.94 -16.05 5.57
#